data_0ad7017d5f6b351a611687e468cdedc2
#
_entry.id   0ad7017d5f6b351a611687e468cdedc2
#
_cell.length_a   1.000
_cell.length_b   1.000
_cell.length_c   1.000
_cell.angle_alpha   90.00
_cell.angle_beta   90.00
_cell.angle_gamma   90.00
#
_symmetry.space_group_name_H-M   'P 1'
#
loop_
_entity.id
_entity.type
_entity.pdbx_description
1 polymer ?
#
loop_
_entity_poly.entity_id
_entity_poly.type
_entity_poly.pdbx_seq_one_letter_code
_entity_poly.pdbx_strand_id
1 'polypeptide(L)'
;MHPYALLGFAIIAEVIGTTALKVSDGMSKLGPVTLVVVGYGLSFWLLSLTLVTMPVGLVYAIWSGVGVAAIALIGQYFFGEVLTLGSVLGMAMIIAGIVVLQMSGASTGVGSGAH
;
A
#
# COMPACT_ATOMS: atom_id res chain seq x y z
N MET A 1 -3.07 -19.46 0.33
CA MET A 1 -2.22 -18.49 1.06
C MET A 1 -3.10 -17.62 1.94
N HIS A 2 -2.60 -17.27 3.10
CA HIS A 2 -3.36 -16.45 4.04
C HIS A 2 -3.65 -15.07 3.43
N PRO A 3 -4.86 -14.53 3.60
CA PRO A 3 -5.22 -13.24 2.98
C PRO A 3 -4.28 -12.08 3.36
N TYR A 4 -3.81 -12.03 4.60
CA TYR A 4 -2.88 -10.98 5.00
C TYR A 4 -1.51 -11.14 4.34
N ALA A 5 -1.09 -12.38 4.06
CA ALA A 5 0.15 -12.60 3.32
C ALA A 5 0.00 -12.15 1.87
N LEU A 6 -1.12 -12.45 1.24
CA LEU A 6 -1.41 -11.95 -0.11
C LEU A 6 -1.37 -10.43 -0.16
N LEU A 7 -2.01 -9.80 0.83
CA LEU A 7 -2.03 -8.35 0.92
C LEU A 7 -0.62 -7.79 1.10
N GLY A 8 0.18 -8.41 1.96
CA GLY A 8 1.57 -7.99 2.18
C GLY A 8 2.39 -8.05 0.91
N PHE A 9 2.29 -9.14 0.16
CA PHE A 9 3.01 -9.26 -1.11
C PHE A 9 2.49 -8.26 -2.15
N ALA A 10 1.18 -8.00 -2.16
CA ALA A 10 0.62 -6.99 -3.06
C ALA A 10 1.19 -5.61 -2.77
N ILE A 11 1.29 -5.26 -1.49
CA ILE A 11 1.86 -3.97 -1.09
C ILE A 11 3.34 -3.89 -1.46
N ILE A 12 4.10 -4.96 -1.23
CA ILE A 12 5.52 -4.99 -1.60
C ILE A 12 5.68 -4.77 -3.10
N ALA A 13 4.90 -5.48 -3.91
CA ALA A 13 4.97 -5.34 -5.37
C ALA A 13 4.61 -3.91 -5.80
N GLU A 14 3.60 -3.32 -5.18
CA GLU A 14 3.19 -1.95 -5.49
C GLU A 14 4.27 -0.94 -5.09
N VAL A 15 4.90 -1.13 -3.93
CA VAL A 15 5.96 -0.25 -3.47
C VAL A 15 7.15 -0.32 -4.42
N ILE A 16 7.52 -1.52 -4.87
CA ILE A 16 8.58 -1.69 -5.85
C ILE A 16 8.21 -0.96 -7.15
N GLY A 17 6.97 -1.14 -7.61
CA GLY A 17 6.50 -0.47 -8.82
C GLY A 17 6.54 1.05 -8.70
N THR A 18 6.10 1.58 -7.58
CA THR A 18 6.09 3.03 -7.34
C THR A 18 7.51 3.59 -7.23
N THR A 19 8.41 2.86 -6.58
CA THR A 19 9.81 3.26 -6.51
C THR A 19 10.44 3.28 -7.91
N ALA A 20 10.16 2.25 -8.70
CA ALA A 20 10.63 2.19 -10.09
C ALA A 20 10.03 3.34 -10.91
N LEU A 21 8.79 3.71 -10.63
CA LEU A 21 8.15 4.82 -11.32
C LEU A 21 8.93 6.13 -11.10
N LYS A 22 9.38 6.36 -9.87
CA LYS A 22 10.24 7.52 -9.57
C LYS A 22 11.54 7.47 -10.36
N VAL A 23 12.19 6.32 -10.39
CA VAL A 23 13.47 6.12 -11.09
C VAL A 23 13.29 6.21 -12.59
N SER A 24 12.09 5.97 -13.12
CA SER A 24 11.82 5.97 -14.56
C SER A 24 11.87 7.36 -15.18
N ASP A 25 11.92 8.39 -14.37
CA ASP A 25 11.99 9.77 -14.85
C ASP A 25 10.88 10.07 -15.87
N GLY A 26 9.66 9.98 -15.40
CA GLY A 26 8.48 10.24 -16.23
C GLY A 26 8.19 9.14 -17.21
N MET A 27 8.53 7.90 -16.89
CA MET A 27 8.33 6.73 -17.74
C MET A 27 9.21 6.77 -19.01
N SER A 28 10.34 7.46 -18.93
CA SER A 28 11.23 7.60 -20.08
C SER A 28 12.31 6.52 -20.16
N LYS A 29 12.54 5.78 -19.05
CA LYS A 29 13.59 4.77 -18.99
C LYS A 29 12.99 3.38 -19.01
N LEU A 30 13.35 2.60 -20.01
CA LEU A 30 12.72 1.30 -20.28
C LEU A 30 12.91 0.30 -19.15
N GLY A 31 14.09 0.25 -18.55
CA GLY A 31 14.34 -0.68 -17.44
C GLY A 31 13.39 -0.47 -16.27
N PRO A 32 13.38 0.73 -15.67
CA PRO A 32 12.44 1.03 -14.59
C PRO A 32 10.98 0.87 -15.00
N VAL A 33 10.62 1.25 -16.24
CA VAL A 33 9.24 1.08 -16.72
C VAL A 33 8.83 -0.38 -16.69
N THR A 34 9.73 -1.29 -17.02
CA THR A 34 9.43 -2.72 -16.94
C THR A 34 9.08 -3.13 -15.51
N LEU A 35 9.82 -2.64 -14.52
CA LEU A 35 9.50 -2.90 -13.12
C LEU A 35 8.18 -2.30 -12.70
N VAL A 36 7.82 -1.13 -13.24
CA VAL A 36 6.52 -0.52 -12.96
C VAL A 36 5.40 -1.45 -13.43
N VAL A 37 5.49 -1.91 -14.68
CA VAL A 37 4.45 -2.76 -15.26
C VAL A 37 4.34 -4.08 -14.50
N VAL A 38 5.46 -4.74 -14.25
CA VAL A 38 5.47 -6.03 -13.55
C VAL A 38 5.01 -5.86 -12.11
N GLY A 39 5.52 -4.84 -11.42
CA GLY A 39 5.17 -4.59 -10.02
C GLY A 39 3.69 -4.31 -9.84
N TYR A 40 3.16 -3.39 -10.64
CA TYR A 40 1.75 -3.06 -10.53
C TYR A 40 0.85 -4.19 -11.00
N GLY A 41 1.22 -4.88 -12.07
CA GLY A 41 0.45 -6.02 -12.55
C GLY A 41 0.36 -7.12 -11.50
N LEU A 42 1.48 -7.46 -10.91
CA LEU A 42 1.53 -8.45 -9.84
C LEU A 42 0.74 -7.98 -8.61
N SER A 43 0.89 -6.71 -8.26
CA SER A 43 0.19 -6.13 -7.12
C SER A 43 -1.33 -6.25 -7.30
N PHE A 44 -1.84 -5.85 -8.44
CA PHE A 44 -3.28 -5.91 -8.69
C PHE A 44 -3.81 -7.33 -8.75
N TRP A 45 -3.02 -8.25 -9.29
CA TRP A 45 -3.43 -9.66 -9.29
C TRP A 45 -3.53 -10.19 -7.87
N LEU A 46 -2.51 -9.96 -7.05
CA LEU A 46 -2.53 -10.40 -5.65
C LEU A 46 -3.64 -9.70 -4.87
N LEU A 47 -3.88 -8.42 -5.16
CA LEU A 47 -4.96 -7.68 -4.54
C LEU A 47 -6.32 -8.30 -4.87
N SER A 48 -6.51 -8.71 -6.11
CA SER A 48 -7.77 -9.34 -6.50
C SER A 48 -8.02 -10.62 -5.71
N LEU A 49 -6.97 -11.39 -5.45
CA LEU A 49 -7.08 -12.60 -4.64
C LEU A 49 -7.38 -12.26 -3.18
N THR A 50 -6.78 -11.19 -2.67
CA THR A 50 -7.03 -10.74 -1.31
C THR A 50 -8.48 -10.34 -1.11
N LEU A 51 -9.05 -9.66 -2.10
CA LEU A 51 -10.42 -9.15 -2.01
C LEU A 51 -11.48 -10.24 -2.06
N VAL A 52 -11.10 -11.46 -2.42
CA VAL A 52 -12.04 -12.58 -2.36
C VAL A 52 -12.51 -12.84 -0.91
N THR A 53 -11.63 -12.64 0.07
CA THR A 53 -11.92 -12.98 1.46
C THR A 53 -11.89 -11.80 2.42
N MET A 54 -11.38 -10.63 1.99
CA MET A 54 -11.26 -9.47 2.87
C MET A 54 -12.12 -8.32 2.37
N PRO A 55 -12.70 -7.52 3.28
CA PRO A 55 -13.49 -6.36 2.87
C PRO A 55 -12.63 -5.32 2.16
N VAL A 56 -13.19 -4.68 1.16
CA VAL A 56 -12.48 -3.69 0.33
C VAL A 56 -11.98 -2.52 1.19
N GLY A 57 -12.81 -2.01 2.08
CA GLY A 57 -12.42 -0.86 2.90
C GLY A 57 -11.26 -1.17 3.81
N LEU A 58 -11.26 -2.35 4.42
CA LEU A 58 -10.16 -2.76 5.30
C LEU A 58 -8.87 -2.93 4.52
N VAL A 59 -8.94 -3.60 3.38
CA VAL A 59 -7.78 -3.81 2.51
C VAL A 59 -7.20 -2.47 2.08
N TYR A 60 -8.06 -1.56 1.67
CA TYR A 60 -7.60 -0.26 1.20
C TYR A 60 -6.97 0.57 2.33
N ALA A 61 -7.56 0.51 3.53
CA ALA A 61 -7.01 1.21 4.69
C ALA A 61 -5.62 0.69 5.05
N ILE A 62 -5.44 -0.63 5.11
CA ILE A 62 -4.14 -1.24 5.41
C ILE A 62 -3.14 -0.89 4.32
N TRP A 63 -3.54 -1.03 3.06
CA TRP A 63 -2.67 -0.72 1.93
C TRP A 63 -2.20 0.73 1.99
N SER A 64 -3.14 1.66 2.22
CA SER A 64 -2.80 3.08 2.28
C SER A 64 -1.82 3.37 3.40
N GLY A 65 -2.08 2.85 4.61
CA GLY A 65 -1.21 3.10 5.75
C GLY A 65 0.18 2.51 5.58
N VAL A 66 0.24 1.23 5.27
CA VAL A 66 1.53 0.54 5.12
C VAL A 66 2.28 1.06 3.91
N GLY A 67 1.57 1.27 2.80
CA GLY A 67 2.18 1.76 1.57
C GLY A 67 2.75 3.15 1.73
N VAL A 68 1.99 4.07 2.35
CA VAL A 68 2.46 5.43 2.57
C VAL A 68 3.72 5.43 3.45
N ALA A 69 3.69 4.65 4.55
CA ALA A 69 4.86 4.58 5.42
C ALA A 69 6.08 4.01 4.69
N ALA A 70 5.89 2.94 3.92
CA ALA A 70 6.98 2.32 3.18
C ALA A 70 7.56 3.27 2.15
N ILE A 71 6.72 3.93 1.37
CA ILE A 71 7.17 4.87 0.34
C ILE A 71 7.86 6.07 0.96
N ALA A 72 7.36 6.56 2.09
CA ALA A 72 8.00 7.70 2.77
C ALA A 72 9.41 7.35 3.24
N LEU A 73 9.58 6.14 3.79
CA LEU A 73 10.90 5.68 4.24
C LEU A 73 11.84 5.49 3.05
N ILE A 74 11.36 4.90 1.96
CA ILE A 74 12.16 4.73 0.75
C ILE A 74 12.55 6.09 0.20
N GLY A 75 11.63 7.04 0.16
CA GLY A 75 11.92 8.38 -0.31
C GLY A 75 13.02 9.04 0.49
N GLN A 76 12.97 8.90 1.81
CA GLN A 76 13.99 9.48 2.67
C GLN A 76 15.36 8.82 2.46
N TYR A 77 15.42 7.48 2.44
CA TYR A 77 16.69 6.78 2.41
C TYR A 77 17.32 6.70 1.02
N PHE A 78 16.52 6.59 -0.02
CA PHE A 78 17.05 6.37 -1.37
C PHE A 78 17.00 7.59 -2.25
N PHE A 79 16.10 8.53 -2.00
CA PHE A 79 15.91 9.70 -2.85
C PHE A 79 16.21 11.01 -2.13
N GLY A 80 16.64 10.95 -0.87
CA GLY A 80 16.99 12.14 -0.12
C GLY A 80 15.82 13.04 0.23
N GLU A 81 14.61 12.53 0.16
CA GLU A 81 13.43 13.30 0.53
C GLU A 81 13.35 13.43 2.05
N VAL A 82 12.91 14.59 2.51
CA VAL A 82 12.91 14.89 3.94
C VAL A 82 11.58 14.52 4.56
N LEU A 83 11.64 13.75 5.65
CA LEU A 83 10.44 13.49 6.46
C LEU A 83 10.35 14.60 7.50
N THR A 84 9.31 15.41 7.38
CA THR A 84 9.03 16.46 8.37
C THR A 84 8.30 15.87 9.56
N LEU A 85 8.28 16.63 10.66
CA LEU A 85 7.48 16.23 11.82
C LEU A 85 6.01 16.07 11.45
N GLY A 86 5.50 16.97 10.59
CA GLY A 86 4.12 16.86 10.12
C GLY A 86 3.86 15.58 9.36
N SER A 87 4.81 15.16 8.52
CA SER A 87 4.70 13.90 7.78
C SER A 87 4.63 12.71 8.72
N VAL A 88 5.52 12.67 9.72
CA VAL A 88 5.55 11.58 10.68
C VAL A 88 4.26 11.54 11.49
N LEU A 89 3.78 12.68 11.93
CA LEU A 89 2.52 12.75 12.66
C LEU A 89 1.34 12.29 11.82
N GLY A 90 1.30 12.71 10.55
CA GLY A 90 0.24 12.28 9.63
C GLY A 90 0.23 10.79 9.42
N MET A 91 1.41 10.19 9.19
CA MET A 91 1.52 8.75 9.03
C MET A 91 1.12 8.00 10.29
N ALA A 92 1.51 8.51 11.46
CA ALA A 92 1.12 7.92 12.72
C ALA A 92 -0.40 7.92 12.89
N MET A 93 -1.05 9.01 12.48
CA MET A 93 -2.50 9.11 12.54
C MET A 93 -3.19 8.12 11.61
N ILE A 94 -2.66 7.92 10.41
CA ILE A 94 -3.19 6.93 9.47
C ILE A 94 -3.10 5.53 10.08
N ILE A 95 -1.94 5.18 10.61
CA ILE A 95 -1.72 3.86 11.21
C ILE A 95 -2.63 3.67 12.43
N ALA A 96 -2.75 4.70 13.25
CA ALA A 96 -3.65 4.65 14.40
C ALA A 96 -5.11 4.42 13.95
N GLY A 97 -5.52 5.08 12.87
CA GLY A 97 -6.85 4.88 12.32
C GLY A 97 -7.10 3.46 11.85
N ILE A 98 -6.10 2.83 11.23
CA ILE A 98 -6.20 1.44 10.80
C ILE A 98 -6.36 0.52 12.00
N VAL A 99 -5.57 0.75 13.05
CA VAL A 99 -5.66 -0.05 14.27
C VAL A 99 -7.06 0.08 14.89
N VAL A 100 -7.58 1.29 14.94
CA VAL A 100 -8.92 1.54 15.47
C VAL A 100 -9.97 0.79 14.65
N LEU A 101 -9.86 0.81 13.32
CA LEU A 101 -10.78 0.08 12.46
C LEU A 101 -10.77 -1.41 12.75
N GLN A 102 -9.59 -1.98 12.92
CA GLN A 102 -9.48 -3.41 13.22
C GLN A 102 -10.02 -3.74 14.60
N MET A 103 -9.73 -2.90 15.58
CA MET A 103 -10.19 -3.13 16.94
C MET A 103 -11.69 -2.97 17.09
N SER A 104 -12.30 -2.12 16.30
CA SER A 104 -13.73 -1.91 16.37
C SER A 104 -14.52 -3.10 15.82
N GLY A 105 -13.85 -4.00 15.12
CA GLY A 105 -14.51 -5.11 14.46
C GLY A 105 -15.35 -4.68 13.29
N ALA A 106 -15.39 -3.41 13.02
CA ALA A 106 -16.14 -2.90 11.91
C ALA A 106 -15.27 -2.98 10.70
N SER A 107 -15.59 -3.82 9.82
CA SER A 107 -14.96 -3.74 8.56
C SER A 107 -15.64 -2.63 7.82
N THR A 108 -14.84 -1.75 7.33
CA THR A 108 -15.36 -0.68 6.54
C THR A 108 -16.09 -1.24 5.34
N GLY A 109 -17.29 -0.87 5.18
CA GLY A 109 -18.07 -1.27 4.05
C GLY A 109 -18.74 -2.58 4.21
N VAL A 110 -18.56 -3.21 5.33
CA VAL A 110 -19.36 -4.36 5.51
C VAL A 110 -20.41 -3.98 6.45
N GLY A 111 -21.08 -3.32 6.03
CA GLY A 111 -22.13 -3.11 6.82
C GLY A 111 -22.60 -4.43 7.21
N SER A 112 -22.37 -4.66 7.62
CA SER A 112 -22.69 -5.45 7.67
C SER A 112 -23.57 -5.94 7.31
N GLY A 113 -23.66 -5.80 7.23
CA GLY A 113 -24.29 -6.17 6.87
C GLY A 113 -24.87 -6.51 6.14
N ALA A 114 -24.69 -6.39 6.08
CA ALA A 114 -25.02 -6.54 5.38
C ALA A 114 -25.05 -7.02 4.67
N HIS A 115 -24.87 -7.14 4.58
CA HIS A 115 -24.83 -7.30 3.88
C HIS A 115 -25.10 -7.74 3.51
#